data_ee9f19f2bc085b96726ae846f489de9e
#
_entry.id   ee9f19f2bc085b96726ae846f489de9e
#
_cell.length_a   1.000
_cell.length_b   1.000
_cell.length_c   1.000
_cell.angle_alpha   90.00
_cell.angle_beta   90.00
_cell.angle_gamma   90.00
#
_symmetry.space_group_name_H-M   'P 1'
#
loop_
_entity.id
_entity.type
_entity.pdbx_description
1 polymer ?
#
loop_
_entity_poly.entity_id
_entity_poly.type
_entity_poly.pdbx_seq_one_letter_code
_entity_poly.pdbx_strand_id
1 'polypeptide(L)'
;THDYARFLQMLVNEGELDGKRILTPESVRIMRTNSLRDELNINGGPDRVGREGIGFGVDFAVISNPKAAGSRQGPGTYYWSGAAGTWFWIDPTEDMFWIGMIQAQGARRPGAANMRNIAIDSIYDSLR
;
A
#
# COMPACT_ATOMS: atom_id res chain seq x y z
N THR A 1 13.55 1.72 9.90
CA THR A 1 13.32 1.36 8.48
C THR A 1 13.64 -0.11 8.23
N HIS A 2 14.80 -0.60 8.70
CA HIS A 2 15.25 -1.98 8.46
C HIS A 2 14.23 -3.03 8.97
N ASP A 3 13.78 -2.92 10.21
CA ASP A 3 12.81 -3.88 10.78
C ASP A 3 11.48 -3.87 10.03
N TYR A 4 11.07 -2.68 9.58
CA TYR A 4 9.86 -2.57 8.76
C TYR A 4 10.03 -3.19 7.38
N ALA A 5 11.22 -3.06 6.76
CA ALA A 5 11.53 -3.74 5.50
C ALA A 5 11.45 -5.28 5.66
N ARG A 6 11.94 -5.83 6.78
CA ARG A 6 11.81 -7.26 7.09
C ARG A 6 10.34 -7.70 7.21
N PHE A 7 9.51 -6.88 7.86
CA PHE A 7 8.07 -7.13 7.92
C PHE A 7 7.43 -7.15 6.54
N LEU A 8 7.74 -6.18 5.67
CA LEU A 8 7.21 -6.15 4.31
C LEU A 8 7.74 -7.32 3.46
N GLN A 9 9.02 -7.69 3.64
CA GLN A 9 9.58 -8.87 2.97
C GLN A 9 8.85 -10.16 3.36
N MET A 10 8.51 -10.30 4.64
CA MET A 10 7.69 -11.42 5.13
C MET A 10 6.33 -11.46 4.41
N LEU A 11 5.70 -10.31 4.19
CA LEU A 11 4.41 -10.23 3.49
C LEU A 11 4.56 -10.55 1.99
N VAL A 12 5.62 -10.06 1.33
CA VAL A 12 5.95 -10.42 -0.08
C VAL A 12 6.13 -11.93 -0.21
N ASN A 13 6.84 -12.54 0.73
CA ASN A 13 7.08 -13.99 0.77
C ASN A 13 5.86 -14.79 1.30
N GLU A 14 4.67 -14.19 1.27
CA GLU A 14 3.43 -14.85 1.70
C GLU A 14 3.49 -15.43 3.13
N GLY A 15 4.09 -14.67 4.04
CA GLY A 15 4.14 -14.98 5.46
C GLY A 15 5.38 -15.71 5.93
N GLU A 16 6.44 -15.77 5.12
CA GLU A 16 7.71 -16.41 5.47
C GLU A 16 8.86 -15.41 5.53
N LEU A 17 9.75 -15.55 6.50
CA LEU A 17 10.97 -14.76 6.63
C LEU A 17 12.10 -15.63 7.15
N ASP A 18 13.25 -15.60 6.46
CA ASP A 18 14.47 -16.36 6.82
C ASP A 18 14.19 -17.87 7.04
N GLY A 19 13.36 -18.47 6.19
CA GLY A 19 12.98 -19.87 6.28
C GLY A 19 12.02 -20.20 7.44
N LYS A 20 11.49 -19.18 8.13
CA LYS A 20 10.50 -19.37 9.20
C LYS A 20 9.13 -18.83 8.77
N ARG A 21 8.12 -19.68 8.89
CA ARG A 21 6.75 -19.26 8.63
C ARG A 21 6.15 -18.55 9.84
N ILE A 22 5.74 -17.30 9.62
CA ILE A 22 5.13 -16.42 10.64
C ILE A 22 3.63 -16.36 10.43
N LEU A 23 3.19 -16.24 9.17
CA LEU A 23 1.79 -16.26 8.76
C LEU A 23 1.56 -17.35 7.70
N THR A 24 0.35 -17.85 7.61
CA THR A 24 -0.02 -18.71 6.48
C THR A 24 -0.22 -17.86 5.21
N PRO A 25 0.01 -18.41 4.00
CA PRO A 25 -0.32 -17.69 2.76
C PRO A 25 -1.77 -17.23 2.71
N GLU A 26 -2.68 -18.03 3.26
CA GLU A 26 -4.10 -17.68 3.36
C GLU A 26 -4.33 -16.46 4.26
N SER A 27 -3.63 -16.36 5.40
CA SER A 27 -3.71 -15.19 6.28
C SER A 27 -3.25 -13.92 5.56
N VAL A 28 -2.14 -13.97 4.83
CA VAL A 28 -1.65 -12.84 4.03
C VAL A 28 -2.66 -12.48 2.93
N ARG A 29 -3.24 -13.49 2.27
CA ARG A 29 -4.27 -13.26 1.25
C ARG A 29 -5.50 -12.55 1.84
N ILE A 30 -5.98 -12.96 3.01
CA ILE A 30 -7.09 -12.31 3.70
C ILE A 30 -6.75 -10.86 4.03
N MET A 31 -5.54 -10.59 4.54
CA MET A 31 -5.10 -9.24 4.90
C MET A 31 -5.13 -8.27 3.71
N ARG A 32 -4.79 -8.74 2.51
CA ARG A 32 -4.76 -7.93 1.27
C ARG A 32 -5.99 -8.06 0.39
N THR A 33 -7.07 -8.65 0.88
CA THR A 33 -8.35 -8.76 0.15
C THR A 33 -9.30 -7.68 0.63
N ASN A 34 -9.96 -7.00 -0.30
CA ASN A 34 -10.97 -6.00 0.05
C ASN A 34 -12.11 -6.64 0.82
N SER A 35 -12.35 -6.17 2.03
CA SER A 35 -13.43 -6.61 2.93
C SER A 35 -14.51 -5.54 3.12
N LEU A 36 -14.34 -4.36 2.49
CA LEU A 36 -15.39 -3.32 2.54
C LEU A 36 -16.59 -3.75 1.71
N ARG A 37 -17.77 -3.53 2.26
CA ARG A 37 -19.02 -3.68 1.50
C ARG A 37 -19.16 -2.53 0.51
N ASP A 38 -19.70 -2.82 -0.67
CA ASP A 38 -19.92 -1.81 -1.72
C ASP A 38 -20.83 -0.65 -1.27
N GLU A 39 -21.69 -0.91 -0.27
CA GLU A 39 -22.60 0.07 0.33
C GLU A 39 -21.89 1.10 1.24
N LEU A 40 -20.67 0.77 1.71
CA LEU A 40 -19.86 1.67 2.52
C LEU A 40 -19.11 2.66 1.62
N ASN A 41 -19.87 3.60 1.06
CA ASN A 41 -19.31 4.70 0.29
C ASN A 41 -18.61 5.69 1.23
N ILE A 42 -17.44 5.30 1.74
CA ILE A 42 -16.57 6.14 2.56
C ILE A 42 -15.83 7.08 1.62
N ASN A 43 -16.54 8.07 1.08
CA ASN A 43 -15.99 9.03 0.14
C ASN A 43 -14.80 9.78 0.76
N GLY A 44 -13.61 9.25 0.58
CA GLY A 44 -12.38 9.94 0.90
C GLY A 44 -11.86 9.79 2.33
N GLY A 45 -12.02 8.63 2.94
CA GLY A 45 -11.29 8.24 4.15
C GLY A 45 -9.77 8.39 4.00
N PRO A 46 -9.00 8.19 5.10
CA PRO A 46 -7.55 8.22 5.06
C PRO A 46 -7.01 7.35 3.91
N ASP A 47 -5.95 7.80 3.26
CA ASP A 47 -5.31 7.09 2.15
C ASP A 47 -6.24 6.67 0.99
N ARG A 48 -7.32 7.44 0.77
CA ARG A 48 -8.28 7.23 -0.32
C ARG A 48 -9.14 5.97 -0.19
N VAL A 49 -9.16 5.33 0.98
CA VAL A 49 -10.01 4.17 1.25
C VAL A 49 -11.47 4.47 0.93
N GLY A 50 -12.15 3.53 0.27
CA GLY A 50 -13.54 3.65 -0.14
C GLY A 50 -13.78 4.51 -1.39
N ARG A 51 -12.74 5.00 -2.07
CA ARG A 51 -12.85 5.52 -3.43
C ARG A 51 -12.96 4.38 -4.43
N GLU A 52 -13.52 4.67 -5.58
CA GLU A 52 -13.62 3.71 -6.67
C GLU A 52 -12.25 3.06 -6.94
N GLY A 53 -12.22 1.74 -6.96
CA GLY A 53 -11.02 0.95 -7.16
C GLY A 53 -10.11 0.78 -5.94
N ILE A 54 -10.45 1.36 -4.77
CA ILE A 54 -9.66 1.23 -3.53
C ILE A 54 -10.56 0.74 -2.40
N GLY A 55 -10.26 -0.46 -1.91
CA GLY A 55 -10.90 -1.09 -0.76
C GLY A 55 -10.02 -1.07 0.49
N PHE A 56 -10.40 -1.87 1.47
CA PHE A 56 -9.64 -2.08 2.69
C PHE A 56 -9.75 -3.55 3.12
N GLY A 57 -8.61 -4.15 3.42
CA GLY A 57 -8.53 -5.50 3.98
C GLY A 57 -8.38 -5.46 5.49
N VAL A 58 -7.53 -6.32 6.02
CA VAL A 58 -7.11 -6.26 7.42
C VAL A 58 -5.79 -5.50 7.46
N ASP A 59 -5.79 -4.32 8.09
CA ASP A 59 -4.67 -3.37 8.25
C ASP A 59 -4.23 -2.59 6.99
N PHE A 60 -4.72 -2.91 5.79
CA PHE A 60 -4.22 -2.30 4.56
C PHE A 60 -5.34 -1.76 3.67
N ALA A 61 -5.10 -0.60 3.06
CA ALA A 61 -5.82 -0.20 1.86
C ALA A 61 -5.37 -1.07 0.69
N VAL A 62 -6.32 -1.44 -0.18
CA VAL A 62 -6.08 -2.38 -1.29
C VAL A 62 -6.55 -1.76 -2.60
N ILE A 63 -5.69 -1.73 -3.60
CA ILE A 63 -6.05 -1.33 -4.97
C ILE A 63 -6.67 -2.54 -5.67
N SER A 64 -7.99 -2.59 -5.70
CA SER A 64 -8.73 -3.67 -6.37
C SER A 64 -8.90 -3.42 -7.87
N ASN A 65 -8.98 -2.15 -8.28
CA ASN A 65 -9.08 -1.74 -9.68
C ASN A 65 -8.18 -0.52 -9.94
N PRO A 66 -6.94 -0.73 -10.45
CA PRO A 66 -5.98 0.36 -10.69
C PRO A 66 -6.51 1.44 -11.63
N LYS A 67 -7.25 1.06 -12.67
CA LYS A 67 -7.80 2.02 -13.64
C LYS A 67 -8.80 2.96 -12.98
N ALA A 68 -9.73 2.43 -12.21
CA ALA A 68 -10.71 3.22 -11.47
C ALA A 68 -10.04 4.07 -10.38
N ALA A 69 -9.03 3.52 -9.72
CA ALA A 69 -8.23 4.23 -8.72
C ALA A 69 -7.35 5.34 -9.29
N GLY A 70 -7.14 5.36 -10.61
CA GLY A 70 -6.15 6.23 -11.27
C GLY A 70 -4.72 5.94 -10.78
N SER A 71 -4.40 4.66 -10.55
CA SER A 71 -3.12 4.21 -10.02
C SER A 71 -2.26 3.57 -11.11
N ARG A 72 -0.95 3.76 -11.01
CA ARG A 72 0.06 3.07 -11.81
C ARG A 72 0.45 1.70 -11.23
N GLN A 73 0.15 1.52 -9.95
CA GLN A 73 0.42 0.30 -9.21
C GLN A 73 -0.52 -0.82 -9.67
N GLY A 74 -0.05 -2.06 -9.60
CA GLY A 74 -0.80 -3.22 -10.06
C GLY A 74 -2.05 -3.55 -9.22
N PRO A 75 -2.96 -4.38 -9.76
CA PRO A 75 -4.10 -4.86 -8.99
C PRO A 75 -3.63 -5.72 -7.81
N GLY A 76 -4.29 -5.56 -6.67
CA GLY A 76 -3.91 -6.23 -5.44
C GLY A 76 -2.77 -5.54 -4.68
N THR A 77 -2.25 -4.41 -5.16
CA THR A 77 -1.33 -3.58 -4.36
C THR A 77 -2.00 -3.18 -3.06
N TYR A 78 -1.30 -3.35 -1.96
CA TYR A 78 -1.78 -2.96 -0.65
C TYR A 78 -0.78 -2.06 0.06
N TYR A 79 -1.30 -1.13 0.86
CA TYR A 79 -0.51 -0.03 1.38
C TYR A 79 -1.11 0.60 2.61
N TRP A 80 -0.32 1.36 3.34
CA TRP A 80 -0.79 2.29 4.36
C TRP A 80 0.18 3.46 4.55
N SER A 81 -0.25 4.41 5.37
CA SER A 81 0.57 5.59 5.72
C SER A 81 0.44 5.96 7.19
N GLY A 82 1.39 6.74 7.70
CA GLY A 82 1.40 7.27 9.04
C GLY A 82 1.20 8.77 9.10
N ALA A 83 0.66 9.25 10.22
CA ALA A 83 0.41 10.69 10.46
C ALA A 83 1.69 11.55 10.41
N ALA A 84 2.85 10.94 10.68
CA ALA A 84 4.16 11.60 10.60
C ALA A 84 4.74 11.65 9.17
N GLY A 85 3.99 11.20 8.17
CA GLY A 85 4.37 11.28 6.76
C GLY A 85 5.07 10.04 6.20
N THR A 86 5.24 9.00 6.99
CA THR A 86 5.74 7.70 6.49
C THR A 86 4.69 6.98 5.68
N TRP A 87 5.10 6.18 4.69
CA TRP A 87 4.20 5.32 3.91
C TRP A 87 4.93 4.09 3.38
N PHE A 88 4.16 3.08 3.01
CA PHE A 88 4.67 1.93 2.26
C PHE A 88 3.62 1.43 1.28
N TRP A 89 4.04 0.65 0.31
CA TRP A 89 3.19 -0.24 -0.47
C TRP A 89 3.90 -1.54 -0.79
N ILE A 90 3.12 -2.56 -1.06
CA ILE A 90 3.56 -3.84 -1.62
C ILE A 90 2.78 -4.05 -2.90
N ASP A 91 3.48 -4.25 -4.01
CA ASP A 91 2.88 -4.57 -5.30
C ASP A 91 3.17 -6.03 -5.65
N PRO A 92 2.17 -6.92 -5.53
CA PRO A 92 2.35 -8.33 -5.83
C PRO A 92 2.53 -8.63 -7.32
N THR A 93 2.19 -7.69 -8.21
CA THR A 93 2.37 -7.89 -9.66
C THR A 93 3.81 -7.64 -10.10
N GLU A 94 4.54 -6.82 -9.37
CA GLU A 94 5.94 -6.51 -9.60
C GLU A 94 6.88 -7.21 -8.60
N ASP A 95 6.33 -8.04 -7.69
CA ASP A 95 7.06 -8.75 -6.64
C ASP A 95 7.96 -7.81 -5.82
N MET A 96 7.41 -6.65 -5.44
CA MET A 96 8.17 -5.58 -4.80
C MET A 96 7.44 -4.91 -3.66
N PHE A 97 8.21 -4.28 -2.78
CA PHE A 97 7.69 -3.32 -1.83
C PHE A 97 8.51 -2.02 -1.85
N TRP A 98 7.91 -0.96 -1.34
CA TRP A 98 8.55 0.34 -1.14
C TRP A 98 8.25 0.89 0.26
N ILE A 99 9.21 1.60 0.82
CA ILE A 99 9.06 2.31 2.09
C ILE A 99 9.52 3.75 1.91
N GLY A 100 8.63 4.70 2.23
CA GLY A 100 8.96 6.12 2.31
C GLY A 100 9.04 6.56 3.77
N MET A 101 10.20 7.02 4.20
CA MET A 101 10.44 7.49 5.57
C MET A 101 10.74 8.98 5.56
N ILE A 102 9.76 9.77 5.92
CA ILE A 102 9.91 11.22 6.12
C ILE A 102 9.33 11.61 7.47
N GLN A 103 9.78 12.75 7.99
CA GLN A 103 9.24 13.34 9.20
C GLN A 103 8.52 14.65 8.81
N ALA A 104 7.22 14.54 8.53
CA ALA A 104 6.40 15.69 8.14
C ALA A 104 5.00 15.56 8.72
N GLN A 105 4.79 16.09 9.93
CA GLN A 105 3.46 16.12 10.53
C GLN A 105 2.57 17.20 9.88
N GLY A 106 1.37 16.80 9.51
CA GLY A 106 0.20 17.68 9.41
C GLY A 106 0.18 18.70 8.28
N ALA A 107 1.21 18.84 7.49
CA ALA A 107 1.22 19.94 6.53
C ALA A 107 1.46 19.46 5.10
N ARG A 108 0.39 19.17 4.41
CA ARG A 108 0.37 19.47 2.98
C ARG A 108 0.43 20.99 2.85
N ARG A 109 1.63 21.56 2.82
CA ARG A 109 1.79 22.97 2.46
C ARG A 109 1.20 23.14 1.05
N PRO A 110 0.35 24.13 0.81
CA PRO A 110 -0.09 24.44 -0.55
C PRO A 110 1.13 24.55 -1.47
N GLY A 111 1.13 23.84 -2.58
CA GLY A 111 2.24 23.79 -3.53
C GLY A 111 3.39 22.82 -3.18
N ALA A 112 3.36 22.13 -2.04
CA ALA A 112 4.36 21.11 -1.74
C ALA A 112 4.17 19.89 -2.65
N ALA A 113 5.29 19.37 -3.17
CA ALA A 113 5.32 18.17 -3.97
C ALA A 113 4.79 16.96 -3.16
N ASN A 114 3.93 16.16 -3.75
CA ASN A 114 3.49 14.91 -3.16
C ASN A 114 4.57 13.85 -3.34
N MET A 115 5.43 13.68 -2.34
CA MET A 115 6.57 12.75 -2.37
C MET A 115 6.15 11.30 -2.66
N ARG A 116 4.96 10.90 -2.23
CA ARG A 116 4.43 9.57 -2.51
C ARG A 116 4.14 9.39 -4.00
N ASN A 117 3.49 10.37 -4.64
CA ASN A 117 3.22 10.32 -6.07
C ASN A 117 4.51 10.35 -6.88
N ILE A 118 5.46 11.20 -6.50
CA ILE A 118 6.79 11.25 -7.14
C ILE A 118 7.49 9.89 -7.05
N ALA A 119 7.48 9.25 -5.88
CA ALA A 119 8.07 7.93 -5.70
C ALA A 119 7.39 6.88 -6.59
N ILE A 120 6.05 6.86 -6.63
CA ILE A 120 5.29 5.95 -7.50
C ILE A 120 5.68 6.19 -8.96
N ASP A 121 5.62 7.43 -9.43
CA ASP A 121 5.93 7.75 -10.82
C ASP A 121 7.35 7.36 -11.19
N SER A 122 8.34 7.72 -10.38
CA SER A 122 9.75 7.41 -10.64
C SER A 122 10.03 5.92 -10.69
N ILE A 123 9.44 5.14 -9.78
CA ILE A 123 9.65 3.70 -9.72
C ILE A 123 9.01 3.01 -10.92
N TYR A 124 7.73 3.28 -11.17
CA TYR A 124 7.02 2.63 -12.28
C TYR A 124 7.47 3.13 -13.66
N ASP A 125 8.17 4.25 -13.76
CA ASP A 125 8.89 4.65 -14.98
C ASP A 125 10.18 3.82 -15.17
N SER A 126 10.85 3.44 -14.09
CA SER A 126 12.09 2.66 -14.17
C SER A 126 11.87 1.16 -14.42
N LEU A 127 10.66 0.65 -14.23
CA LEU A 127 10.29 -0.76 -14.48
C LEU A 127 9.90 -1.06 -15.92
N ARG A 128 9.87 -0.06 -16.80
CA ARG A 128 9.45 -0.17 -18.21
C ARG A 128 10.60 -0.15 -19.19
#